data_e005673750d6f06500671c54d24dfc68
#
_entry.id   e005673750d6f06500671c54d24dfc68
#
_cell.length_a   1.000
_cell.length_b   1.000
_cell.length_c   1.000
_cell.angle_alpha   90.00
_cell.angle_beta   90.00
_cell.angle_gamma   90.00
#
_symmetry.space_group_name_H-M   'P 1'
#
loop_
_entity.id
_entity.type
_entity.pdbx_description
1 polymer ?
#
loop_
_entity_poly.entity_id
_entity_poly.type
_entity_poly.pdbx_seq_one_letter_code
_entity_poly.pdbx_strand_id
1 'polypeptide(L)'
;MTLDELIAVIKDAKEKHGIEGVTYLGGEPTLQQNLPELTKAIHALGLGIISFTGYLYEQVRERLAGCDMVLDGAFDESKAETNRRILGSTNQRILCLTDRYESSVDWFLTPSAKSIEINVSGSIFANGDKI
;
A
#
# COMPACT_ATOMS: atom_id res chain seq x y z
N MET A 1 -0.84 12.24 14.69
CA MET A 1 -0.89 10.84 15.13
C MET A 1 0.51 10.29 15.25
N THR A 2 0.83 9.70 16.37
CA THR A 2 2.14 9.10 16.58
C THR A 2 2.20 7.73 15.89
N LEU A 3 3.41 7.22 15.75
CA LEU A 3 3.61 5.87 15.20
C LEU A 3 2.86 4.82 16.03
N ASP A 4 2.96 4.92 17.36
CA ASP A 4 2.29 3.96 18.24
C ASP A 4 0.77 4.03 18.14
N GLU A 5 0.22 5.22 17.98
CA GLU A 5 -1.22 5.39 17.80
C GLU A 5 -1.66 4.76 16.46
N LEU A 6 -0.88 4.96 15.41
CA LEU A 6 -1.19 4.38 14.11
C LEU A 6 -1.13 2.86 14.15
N ILE A 7 -0.12 2.30 14.80
CA ILE A 7 0.00 0.86 14.95
C ILE A 7 -1.19 0.30 15.73
N ALA A 8 -1.63 0.99 16.77
CA ALA A 8 -2.79 0.57 17.56
C ALA A 8 -4.06 0.55 16.71
N VAL A 9 -4.25 1.55 15.83
CA VAL A 9 -5.40 1.58 14.93
C VAL A 9 -5.37 0.42 13.95
N ILE A 10 -4.21 0.11 13.39
CA ILE A 10 -4.06 -1.00 12.44
C ILE A 10 -4.34 -2.33 13.14
N LYS A 11 -3.81 -2.52 14.34
CA LYS A 11 -4.05 -3.73 15.11
C LYS A 11 -5.54 -3.91 15.42
N ASP A 12 -6.20 -2.83 15.81
CA ASP A 12 -7.64 -2.84 16.09
C ASP A 12 -8.43 -3.20 14.82
N ALA A 13 -8.05 -2.65 13.68
CA ALA A 13 -8.71 -2.96 12.42
C ALA A 13 -8.54 -4.44 12.05
N LYS A 14 -7.37 -5.01 12.30
CA LYS A 14 -7.15 -6.42 12.06
C LYS A 14 -8.06 -7.27 12.93
N GLU A 15 -8.16 -6.94 14.21
CA GLU A 15 -8.97 -7.70 15.15
C GLU A 15 -10.46 -7.58 14.87
N LYS A 16 -10.95 -6.39 14.51
CA LYS A 16 -12.37 -6.14 14.31
C LYS A 16 -12.87 -6.41 12.91
N HIS A 17 -12.03 -6.20 11.90
CA HIS A 17 -12.47 -6.27 10.50
C HIS A 17 -11.76 -7.33 9.69
N GLY A 18 -10.77 -8.02 10.25
CA GLY A 18 -10.07 -9.08 9.55
C GLY A 18 -9.32 -8.60 8.31
N ILE A 19 -8.72 -7.43 8.36
CA ILE A 19 -7.96 -6.92 7.21
C ILE A 19 -6.76 -7.84 6.93
N GLU A 20 -6.39 -7.93 5.67
CA GLU A 20 -5.28 -8.77 5.22
C GLU A 20 -4.01 -7.99 4.97
N GLY A 21 -4.12 -6.70 4.80
CA GLY A 21 -2.96 -5.87 4.51
C GLY A 21 -3.23 -4.39 4.64
N VAL A 22 -2.19 -3.62 4.42
CA VAL A 22 -2.18 -2.17 4.52
C VAL A 22 -1.65 -1.61 3.22
N THR A 23 -2.25 -0.54 2.72
CA THR A 23 -1.79 0.15 1.53
C THR A 23 -1.29 1.54 1.90
N TYR A 24 -0.05 1.85 1.53
CA TYR A 24 0.50 3.18 1.69
C TYR A 24 0.15 4.02 0.46
N LEU A 25 -0.57 5.09 0.67
CA LEU A 25 -0.93 6.00 -0.41
C LEU A 25 -1.12 7.43 0.10
N GLY A 26 -1.53 8.33 -0.77
CA GLY A 26 -1.66 9.75 -0.44
C GLY A 26 -0.30 10.41 -0.50
N GLY A 27 -0.13 11.69 -0.79
CA GLY A 27 1.15 12.33 -0.90
C GLY A 27 2.21 11.42 -1.52
N GLU A 28 3.42 11.45 -0.98
CA GLU A 28 4.47 10.51 -1.39
C GLU A 28 4.90 9.71 -0.15
N PRO A 29 4.49 8.42 -0.03
CA PRO A 29 4.79 7.61 1.16
C PRO A 29 6.26 7.55 1.53
N THR A 30 7.16 7.53 0.53
CA THR A 30 8.59 7.39 0.78
C THR A 30 9.20 8.60 1.49
N LEU A 31 8.49 9.71 1.59
CA LEU A 31 8.95 10.89 2.31
C LEU A 31 8.66 10.81 3.82
N GLN A 32 7.90 9.83 4.25
CA GLN A 32 7.60 9.67 5.67
C GLN A 32 8.81 9.11 6.41
N GLN A 33 9.24 9.84 7.43
CA GLN A 33 10.45 9.50 8.16
C GLN A 33 10.37 8.13 8.85
N ASN A 34 9.23 7.80 9.40
CA ASN A 34 9.05 6.55 10.17
C ASN A 34 8.53 5.38 9.34
N LEU A 35 8.58 5.47 8.02
CA LEU A 35 8.01 4.43 7.15
C LEU A 35 8.64 3.05 7.39
N PRO A 36 9.97 2.91 7.47
CA PRO A 36 10.56 1.59 7.72
C PRO A 36 10.14 0.98 9.06
N GLU A 37 10.02 1.80 10.10
CA GLU A 37 9.58 1.34 11.41
C GLU A 37 8.13 0.89 11.39
N LEU A 38 7.27 1.64 10.69
CA LEU A 38 5.88 1.27 10.53
C LEU A 38 5.77 -0.05 9.77
N THR A 39 6.56 -0.22 8.70
CA THR A 39 6.57 -1.44 7.90
C THR A 39 6.91 -2.67 8.76
N LYS A 40 7.92 -2.56 9.62
CA LYS A 40 8.27 -3.65 10.50
C LYS A 40 7.15 -3.99 11.48
N ALA A 41 6.50 -2.99 12.03
CA ALA A 41 5.40 -3.20 12.98
C ALA A 41 4.21 -3.86 12.31
N ILE A 42 3.88 -3.47 11.10
CA ILE A 42 2.77 -4.06 10.33
C ILE A 42 3.06 -5.52 10.01
N HIS A 43 4.29 -5.84 9.60
CA HIS A 43 4.67 -7.22 9.34
C HIS A 43 4.62 -8.07 10.62
N ALA A 44 4.96 -7.49 11.76
CA ALA A 44 4.86 -8.20 13.03
C ALA A 44 3.42 -8.57 13.37
N LEU A 45 2.44 -7.87 12.81
CA LEU A 45 1.03 -8.21 12.95
C LEU A 45 0.57 -9.26 11.93
N GLY A 46 1.46 -9.71 11.06
CA GLY A 46 1.11 -10.70 10.04
C GLY A 46 0.39 -10.13 8.83
N LEU A 47 0.45 -8.81 8.63
CA LEU A 47 -0.24 -8.15 7.52
C LEU A 47 0.70 -7.93 6.34
N GLY A 48 0.15 -7.95 5.12
CA GLY A 48 0.87 -7.58 3.93
C GLY A 48 0.90 -6.07 3.73
N ILE A 49 1.83 -5.58 2.92
CA ILE A 49 1.98 -4.16 2.66
C ILE A 49 2.10 -3.90 1.17
N ILE A 50 1.26 -3.02 0.67
CA ILE A 50 1.30 -2.53 -0.71
C ILE A 50 1.59 -1.04 -0.62
N SER A 51 2.55 -0.56 -1.39
CA SER A 51 2.85 0.88 -1.41
C SER A 51 2.74 1.46 -2.80
N PHE A 52 2.13 2.62 -2.89
CA PHE A 52 2.21 3.45 -4.08
C PHE A 52 3.40 4.39 -3.93
N THR A 53 4.02 4.74 -5.03
CA THR A 53 5.02 5.80 -5.05
C THR A 53 5.02 6.47 -6.42
N GLY A 54 5.24 7.78 -6.44
CA GLY A 54 5.39 8.53 -7.67
C GLY A 54 6.80 8.46 -8.25
N TYR A 55 7.75 7.89 -7.52
CA TYR A 55 9.10 7.66 -8.01
C TYR A 55 9.20 6.29 -8.66
N LEU A 56 10.29 6.01 -9.35
CA LEU A 56 10.61 4.65 -9.77
C LEU A 56 11.11 3.89 -8.54
N TYR A 57 10.74 2.62 -8.43
CA TYR A 57 11.12 1.80 -7.28
C TYR A 57 12.63 1.84 -7.02
N GLU A 58 13.43 1.81 -8.07
CA GLU A 58 14.88 1.83 -7.96
C GLU A 58 15.42 3.06 -7.24
N GLN A 59 14.66 4.14 -7.24
CA GLN A 59 15.05 5.39 -6.60
C GLN A 59 14.73 5.40 -5.11
N VAL A 60 13.78 4.61 -4.66
CA VAL A 60 13.25 4.64 -3.29
C VAL A 60 13.27 3.27 -2.62
N ARG A 61 13.99 2.31 -3.18
CA ARG A 61 13.96 0.93 -2.72
C ARG A 61 14.29 0.76 -1.24
N GLU A 62 15.18 1.57 -0.71
CA GLU A 62 15.56 1.48 0.71
C GLU A 62 14.40 1.89 1.62
N ARG A 63 13.63 2.89 1.20
CA ARG A 63 12.49 3.38 1.98
C ARG A 63 11.34 2.39 1.94
N LEU A 64 11.24 1.60 0.90
CA LEU A 64 10.17 0.63 0.71
C LEU A 64 10.60 -0.80 1.08
N ALA A 65 11.77 -0.95 1.68
CA ALA A 65 12.22 -2.26 2.11
C ALA A 65 11.22 -2.89 3.07
N GLY A 66 10.83 -4.13 2.81
CA GLY A 66 9.82 -4.83 3.59
C GLY A 66 8.42 -4.77 3.03
N CYS A 67 8.13 -3.91 2.05
CA CYS A 67 6.84 -3.94 1.37
C CYS A 67 6.73 -5.20 0.53
N ASP A 68 5.51 -5.71 0.38
CA ASP A 68 5.28 -6.93 -0.40
C ASP A 68 5.02 -6.63 -1.86
N MET A 69 4.40 -5.50 -2.15
CA MET A 69 4.13 -5.07 -3.51
C MET A 69 4.23 -3.56 -3.61
N VAL A 70 4.74 -3.08 -4.74
CA VAL A 70 4.88 -1.65 -5.00
C VAL A 70 4.25 -1.32 -6.35
N LEU A 71 3.47 -0.25 -6.38
CA LEU A 71 2.96 0.32 -7.61
C LEU A 71 3.71 1.63 -7.81
N ASP A 72 4.61 1.67 -8.79
CA ASP A 72 5.54 2.79 -8.93
C ASP A 72 5.33 3.61 -10.20
N GLY A 73 5.93 4.76 -10.23
CA GLY A 73 5.90 5.67 -11.36
C GLY A 73 4.92 6.82 -11.17
N ALA A 74 5.27 7.99 -11.70
CA ALA A 74 4.42 9.16 -11.60
C ALA A 74 3.14 8.99 -12.43
N PHE A 75 2.03 9.50 -11.93
CA PHE A 75 0.79 9.50 -12.69
C PHE A 75 0.94 10.41 -13.91
N ASP A 76 0.52 9.91 -15.07
CA ASP A 76 0.58 10.65 -16.34
C ASP A 76 -0.80 10.62 -16.98
N GLU A 77 -1.48 11.76 -16.97
CA GLU A 77 -2.83 11.86 -17.51
C GLU A 77 -2.91 11.48 -18.99
N SER A 78 -1.86 11.73 -19.75
CA SER A 78 -1.84 11.39 -21.19
C SER A 78 -1.80 9.89 -21.44
N LYS A 79 -1.53 9.12 -20.38
CA LYS A 79 -1.42 7.66 -20.45
C LYS A 79 -2.40 7.00 -19.48
N ALA A 80 -3.57 7.60 -19.28
CA ALA A 80 -4.53 7.09 -18.32
C ALA A 80 -4.83 5.60 -18.51
N GLU A 81 -4.82 4.88 -17.39
CA GLU A 81 -5.07 3.44 -17.40
C GLU A 81 -6.57 3.18 -17.54
N THR A 82 -6.94 2.30 -18.46
CA THR A 82 -8.34 1.95 -18.67
C THR A 82 -8.66 0.50 -18.32
N ASN A 83 -7.63 -0.31 -18.11
CA ASN A 83 -7.83 -1.74 -17.85
C ASN A 83 -7.46 -2.16 -16.43
N ARG A 84 -6.41 -1.62 -15.87
CA ARG A 84 -5.94 -1.98 -14.53
C ARG A 84 -6.48 -0.99 -13.51
N ARG A 85 -7.27 -1.48 -12.59
CA ARG A 85 -8.04 -0.60 -11.69
C ARG A 85 -7.24 0.13 -10.64
N ILE A 86 -6.15 -0.47 -10.16
CA ILE A 86 -5.37 0.12 -9.08
C ILE A 86 -4.28 1.06 -9.57
N LEU A 87 -4.08 1.15 -10.86
CA LEU A 87 -3.09 2.05 -11.45
C LEU A 87 -3.78 3.22 -12.12
N GLY A 88 -3.16 4.39 -12.01
CA GLY A 88 -3.69 5.61 -12.61
C GLY A 88 -3.29 5.81 -14.05
N SER A 89 -2.12 5.33 -14.46
CA SER A 89 -1.61 5.51 -15.82
C SER A 89 -0.82 4.29 -16.28
N THR A 90 -0.69 4.16 -17.61
CA THR A 90 -0.09 2.97 -18.21
C THR A 90 1.41 2.84 -18.00
N ASN A 91 2.08 3.94 -17.67
CA ASN A 91 3.51 3.92 -17.38
C ASN A 91 3.82 3.38 -15.97
N GLN A 92 2.82 3.26 -15.13
CA GLN A 92 3.02 2.76 -13.76
C GLN A 92 3.14 1.23 -13.76
N ARG A 93 3.96 0.72 -12.86
CA ARG A 93 4.27 -0.71 -12.80
C ARG A 93 3.75 -1.31 -11.51
N ILE A 94 3.44 -2.60 -11.55
CA ILE A 94 3.14 -3.39 -10.36
C ILE A 94 4.34 -4.31 -10.13
N LEU A 95 5.01 -4.14 -8.99
CA LEU A 95 6.20 -4.90 -8.65
C LEU A 95 5.95 -5.74 -7.40
N CYS A 96 6.02 -7.06 -7.54
CA CYS A 96 5.92 -7.96 -6.39
C CYS A 96 7.31 -8.15 -5.81
N LEU A 97 7.54 -7.66 -4.60
CA LEU A 97 8.82 -7.74 -3.92
C LEU A 97 8.96 -9.03 -3.11
N THR A 98 7.83 -9.62 -2.74
CA THR A 98 7.77 -10.92 -2.09
C THR A 98 6.75 -11.76 -2.84
N ASP A 99 6.60 -13.02 -2.49
CA ASP A 99 5.62 -13.88 -3.12
C ASP A 99 4.20 -13.76 -2.55
N ARG A 100 4.02 -12.92 -1.53
CA ARG A 100 2.71 -12.79 -0.85
C ARG A 100 1.57 -12.48 -1.81
N TYR A 101 1.78 -11.58 -2.77
CA TYR A 101 0.74 -11.17 -3.71
C TYR A 101 0.97 -11.63 -5.15
N GLU A 102 2.02 -12.40 -5.37
CA GLU A 102 2.42 -12.78 -6.72
C GLU A 102 1.34 -13.54 -7.47
N SER A 103 0.68 -14.46 -6.81
CA SER A 103 -0.40 -15.23 -7.43
C SER A 103 -1.74 -14.52 -7.42
N SER A 104 -1.80 -13.34 -6.82
CA SER A 104 -3.05 -12.59 -6.65
C SER A 104 -3.06 -11.27 -7.40
N VAL A 105 -2.11 -11.05 -8.31
CA VAL A 105 -2.04 -9.77 -9.05
C VAL A 105 -3.35 -9.48 -9.76
N ASP A 106 -3.96 -10.46 -10.39
CA ASP A 106 -5.23 -10.27 -11.08
C ASP A 106 -6.35 -9.89 -10.12
N TRP A 107 -6.30 -10.40 -8.90
CA TRP A 107 -7.28 -10.07 -7.88
C TRP A 107 -7.26 -8.59 -7.51
N PHE A 108 -6.09 -7.93 -7.54
CA PHE A 108 -6.00 -6.51 -7.26
C PHE A 108 -6.61 -5.64 -8.35
N LEU A 109 -6.99 -6.23 -9.46
CA LEU A 109 -7.70 -5.52 -10.50
C LEU A 109 -9.21 -5.49 -10.25
N THR A 110 -9.66 -6.10 -9.15
CA THR A 110 -11.07 -6.10 -8.77
C THR A 110 -11.28 -5.21 -7.53
N PRO A 111 -12.49 -4.71 -7.30
CA PRO A 111 -12.73 -3.75 -6.23
C PRO A 111 -12.96 -4.33 -4.83
N SER A 112 -12.68 -5.60 -4.59
CA SER A 112 -13.07 -6.22 -3.33
C SER A 112 -11.94 -6.56 -2.37
N ALA A 113 -10.78 -5.96 -2.51
CA ALA A 113 -9.66 -6.21 -1.62
C ALA A 113 -9.91 -5.65 -0.22
N LYS A 114 -9.71 -6.47 0.81
CA LYS A 114 -9.83 -6.02 2.18
C LYS A 114 -8.50 -5.45 2.64
N SER A 115 -8.42 -4.16 2.80
CA SER A 115 -7.20 -3.48 3.20
C SER A 115 -7.50 -2.16 3.89
N ILE A 116 -6.49 -1.62 4.52
CA ILE A 116 -6.52 -0.25 5.03
C ILE A 116 -5.64 0.58 4.13
N GLU A 117 -6.19 1.69 3.66
CA GLU A 117 -5.43 2.66 2.91
C GLU A 117 -4.92 3.73 3.87
N ILE A 118 -3.62 3.95 3.87
CA ILE A 118 -3.01 4.95 4.72
C ILE A 118 -2.61 6.13 3.86
N ASN A 119 -3.26 7.25 4.11
CA ASN A 119 -2.85 8.50 3.50
C ASN A 119 -1.76 9.06 4.39
N VAL A 120 -0.58 9.25 3.83
CA VAL A 120 0.58 9.69 4.60
C VAL A 120 0.45 11.08 5.19
N SER A 121 -0.58 11.83 4.82
CA SER A 121 -0.89 13.07 5.51
C SER A 121 -1.63 12.84 6.83
N GLY A 122 -1.90 11.59 7.18
CA GLY A 122 -2.42 11.24 8.50
C GLY A 122 -3.82 10.64 8.54
N SER A 123 -4.45 10.47 7.40
CA SER A 123 -5.80 9.88 7.33
C SER A 123 -5.72 8.38 7.08
N ILE A 124 -6.66 7.64 7.63
CA ILE A 124 -6.76 6.20 7.44
C ILE A 124 -8.16 5.88 6.96
N PHE A 125 -8.26 5.06 5.92
CA PHE A 125 -9.53 4.64 5.38
C PHE A 125 -9.61 3.11 5.38
N ALA A 126 -10.64 2.57 5.98
CA ALA A 126 -10.92 1.14 5.88
C ALA A 126 -11.71 0.92 4.59
N ASN A 127 -11.20 0.03 3.73
CA ASN A 127 -11.77 -0.14 2.42
C ASN A 127 -12.24 -1.55 2.14
N GLY A 128 -12.16 -2.41 3.07
CA GLY A 128 -12.31 -3.82 2.80
C GLY A 128 -13.71 -4.32 2.68
N ASP A 129 -14.57 -3.96 3.50
CA ASP A 129 -15.85 -4.61 3.62
C ASP A 129 -17.00 -3.85 3.07
N LYS A 130 -16.79 -3.19 1.99
CA LYS A 130 -17.80 -2.48 1.38
C LYS A 130 -18.50 -3.24 0.43
N ILE A 131 -18.84 -4.21 0.50
CA ILE A 131 -19.42 -4.96 -0.54
C ILE A 131 -20.89 -4.97 -0.47
#